data_6d35e743df3681708ffe5dffa8e3f2d9
#
_entry.id   6d35e743df3681708ffe5dffa8e3f2d9
#
_cell.length_a   1.000
_cell.length_b   1.000
_cell.length_c   1.000
_cell.angle_alpha   90.00
_cell.angle_beta   90.00
_cell.angle_gamma   90.00
#
_symmetry.space_group_name_H-M   'P 1'
#
loop_
_entity.id
_entity.type
_entity.pdbx_description
1 polymer ?
#
loop_
_entity_poly.entity_id
_entity_poly.type
_entity_poly.pdbx_seq_one_letter_code
_entity_poly.pdbx_strand_id
1 'polypeptide(L)'
;MLKLFIAFVAVALIYWIWSKKNHILPKKNSDSEPFITTIEAVELKTYLDWDTPVSCLESDGTRYGRHFKQKTPPDLPHEPGCKCETTKLFYTSEEVFQGTSPVTKHKSALGDLISKDALLLKNILLEIKKETSDVTFEDMMEKFELNDFSDEIRSKVISLAKKAYQQSHSKS
;
A
#
# COMPACT_ATOMS: atom_id res chain seq x y z
N MET A 1 35.50 49.73 -13.99
CA MET A 1 35.74 48.66 -12.96
C MET A 1 35.06 48.93 -11.64
N LEU A 2 35.08 50.15 -11.08
CA LEU A 2 34.45 50.47 -9.79
C LEU A 2 32.93 50.19 -9.75
N LYS A 3 32.19 50.51 -10.82
CA LYS A 3 30.71 50.26 -10.89
C LYS A 3 30.33 48.78 -10.85
N LEU A 4 31.15 47.89 -11.41
CA LEU A 4 30.97 46.44 -11.37
C LEU A 4 31.21 45.88 -9.96
N PHE A 5 32.20 46.41 -9.27
CA PHE A 5 32.51 46.00 -7.91
C PHE A 5 31.38 46.37 -6.92
N ILE A 6 30.80 47.58 -7.07
CA ILE A 6 29.68 48.02 -6.24
C ILE A 6 28.44 47.15 -6.46
N ALA A 7 28.16 46.76 -7.71
CA ALA A 7 27.01 45.86 -8.04
C ALA A 7 27.21 44.48 -7.40
N PHE A 8 28.41 43.93 -7.43
CA PHE A 8 28.70 42.62 -6.83
C PHE A 8 28.55 42.62 -5.29
N VAL A 9 29.01 43.69 -4.63
CA VAL A 9 28.86 43.86 -3.18
C VAL A 9 27.39 43.99 -2.79
N ALA A 10 26.59 44.74 -3.57
CA ALA A 10 25.16 44.89 -3.33
C ALA A 10 24.43 43.57 -3.43
N VAL A 11 24.71 42.75 -4.46
CA VAL A 11 24.09 41.42 -4.62
C VAL A 11 24.49 40.47 -3.47
N ALA A 12 25.76 40.48 -3.08
CA ALA A 12 26.24 39.65 -1.95
C ALA A 12 25.57 40.06 -0.63
N LEU A 13 25.35 41.35 -0.39
CA LEU A 13 24.64 41.82 0.80
C LEU A 13 23.15 41.44 0.78
N ILE A 14 22.48 41.55 -0.35
CA ILE A 14 21.07 41.11 -0.49
C ILE A 14 20.97 39.62 -0.25
N TYR A 15 21.89 38.81 -0.81
CA TYR A 15 21.92 37.36 -0.60
C TYR A 15 22.19 37.01 0.87
N TRP A 16 23.10 37.73 1.55
CA TRP A 16 23.42 37.51 2.94
C TRP A 16 22.21 37.86 3.87
N ILE A 17 21.52 38.97 3.60
CA ILE A 17 20.33 39.38 4.33
C ILE A 17 19.20 38.36 4.12
N TRP A 18 19.00 37.90 2.88
CA TRP A 18 17.98 36.91 2.51
C TRP A 18 18.29 35.56 3.16
N SER A 19 19.53 35.10 3.14
CA SER A 19 20.00 33.90 3.82
C SER A 19 19.79 33.96 5.32
N LYS A 20 20.11 35.09 5.96
CA LYS A 20 19.86 35.26 7.40
C LYS A 20 18.38 35.28 7.76
N LYS A 21 17.53 35.82 6.90
CA LYS A 21 16.07 35.89 7.12
C LYS A 21 15.43 34.51 7.00
N ASN A 22 15.96 33.65 6.13
CA ASN A 22 15.47 32.29 5.95
C ASN A 22 16.03 31.28 6.99
N HIS A 23 17.05 31.67 7.76
CA HIS A 23 17.56 30.87 8.88
C HIS A 23 16.92 31.17 10.23
N ILE A 24 15.90 32.04 10.29
CA ILE A 24 15.04 32.12 11.44
C ILE A 24 14.03 30.96 11.31
N LEU A 25 14.50 29.76 11.49
CA LEU A 25 13.63 28.66 11.85
C LEU A 25 12.89 29.08 13.10
N PRO A 26 11.55 28.96 13.14
CA PRO A 26 10.81 29.24 14.35
C PRO A 26 11.43 28.42 15.47
N LYS A 27 11.87 29.09 16.53
CA LYS A 27 12.42 28.48 17.74
C LYS A 27 11.36 27.50 18.21
N LYS A 28 11.60 26.22 18.00
CA LYS A 28 10.73 25.12 18.42
C LYS A 28 10.65 25.23 19.95
N ASN A 29 9.57 25.83 20.46
CA ASN A 29 9.27 25.78 21.88
C ASN A 29 9.17 24.29 22.24
N SER A 30 10.14 23.81 23.00
CA SER A 30 10.35 22.39 23.32
C SER A 30 9.29 21.81 24.26
N ASP A 31 8.26 22.56 24.64
CA ASP A 31 7.29 22.17 25.67
C ASP A 31 5.86 21.96 25.15
N SER A 32 5.61 22.14 23.85
CA SER A 32 4.37 21.65 23.25
C SER A 32 4.73 20.39 22.46
N GLU A 33 4.40 19.22 23.00
CA GLU A 33 4.30 18.02 22.18
C GLU A 33 3.46 18.37 20.96
N PRO A 34 3.95 18.07 19.73
CA PRO A 34 3.15 18.34 18.54
C PRO A 34 1.84 17.56 18.73
N PHE A 35 0.71 18.28 18.78
CA PHE A 35 -0.61 17.67 18.82
C PHE A 35 -0.80 16.93 17.49
N ILE A 36 -0.28 15.70 17.44
CA ILE A 36 -0.42 14.82 16.28
C ILE A 36 -1.86 14.37 16.30
N THR A 37 -2.69 15.04 15.53
CA THR A 37 -4.06 14.60 15.32
C THR A 37 -4.02 13.24 14.62
N THR A 38 -4.24 12.18 15.37
CA THR A 38 -4.29 10.82 14.84
C THR A 38 -5.67 10.60 14.23
N ILE A 39 -5.69 10.26 12.95
CA ILE A 39 -6.91 9.93 12.22
C ILE A 39 -7.03 8.42 12.22
N GLU A 40 -8.08 7.92 12.85
CA GLU A 40 -8.40 6.49 12.88
C GLU A 40 -9.13 6.09 11.59
N ALA A 41 -8.70 4.97 11.02
CA ALA A 41 -9.36 4.29 9.93
C ALA A 41 -9.42 2.79 10.21
N VAL A 42 -10.30 2.10 9.49
CA VAL A 42 -10.41 0.64 9.51
C VAL A 42 -10.09 0.14 8.12
N GLU A 43 -9.15 -0.78 7.99
CA GLU A 43 -8.85 -1.48 6.74
C GLU A 43 -9.43 -2.88 6.79
N LEU A 44 -10.15 -3.25 5.73
CA LEU A 44 -10.58 -4.62 5.52
C LEU A 44 -9.43 -5.41 4.92
N LYS A 45 -9.07 -6.50 5.56
CA LYS A 45 -8.04 -7.43 5.10
C LYS A 45 -8.62 -8.81 4.94
N THR A 46 -8.20 -9.49 3.91
CA THR A 46 -8.53 -10.91 3.76
C THR A 46 -7.28 -11.78 3.88
N TYR A 47 -7.49 -13.03 4.25
CA TYR A 47 -6.45 -14.03 4.17
C TYR A 47 -6.24 -14.41 2.70
N LEU A 48 -5.03 -14.18 2.18
CA LEU A 48 -4.69 -14.42 0.77
C LEU A 48 -4.39 -15.90 0.55
N ASP A 49 -5.39 -16.63 0.06
CA ASP A 49 -5.34 -18.07 -0.18
C ASP A 49 -6.22 -18.41 -1.38
N TRP A 50 -6.00 -19.60 -1.98
CA TRP A 50 -6.81 -20.09 -3.10
C TRP A 50 -8.28 -20.32 -2.76
N ASP A 51 -8.61 -20.62 -1.50
CA ASP A 51 -9.98 -20.80 -1.04
C ASP A 51 -10.73 -19.49 -0.80
N THR A 52 -10.02 -18.37 -0.76
CA THR A 52 -10.61 -17.07 -0.46
C THR A 52 -11.60 -16.67 -1.55
N PRO A 53 -12.85 -16.29 -1.20
CA PRO A 53 -13.85 -15.83 -2.17
C PRO A 53 -13.36 -14.61 -2.97
N VAL A 54 -13.85 -14.50 -4.22
CA VAL A 54 -13.49 -13.38 -5.12
C VAL A 54 -13.90 -12.04 -4.51
N SER A 55 -15.11 -11.95 -3.93
CA SER A 55 -15.61 -10.74 -3.26
C SER A 55 -14.70 -10.29 -2.09
N CYS A 56 -14.15 -11.25 -1.34
CA CYS A 56 -13.17 -10.96 -0.29
C CYS A 56 -11.86 -10.41 -0.87
N LEU A 57 -11.34 -11.02 -1.94
CA LEU A 57 -10.13 -10.55 -2.62
C LEU A 57 -10.32 -9.16 -3.21
N GLU A 58 -11.47 -8.87 -3.82
CA GLU A 58 -11.78 -7.55 -4.39
C GLU A 58 -11.92 -6.48 -3.31
N SER A 59 -12.44 -6.84 -2.15
CA SER A 59 -12.63 -5.93 -1.03
C SER A 59 -11.38 -5.73 -0.18
N ASP A 60 -10.35 -6.57 -0.37
CA ASP A 60 -9.11 -6.51 0.38
C ASP A 60 -8.39 -5.16 0.21
N GLY A 61 -7.93 -4.58 1.32
CA GLY A 61 -7.30 -3.27 1.36
C GLY A 61 -8.27 -2.09 1.31
N THR A 62 -9.58 -2.34 1.28
CA THR A 62 -10.57 -1.26 1.34
C THR A 62 -10.54 -0.59 2.72
N ARG A 63 -10.50 0.76 2.71
CA ARG A 63 -10.42 1.57 3.93
C ARG A 63 -11.71 2.30 4.22
N TYR A 64 -12.05 2.30 5.47
CA TYR A 64 -13.27 2.86 6.03
C TYR A 64 -12.93 3.92 7.06
N GLY A 65 -13.69 5.00 7.08
CA GLY A 65 -13.52 6.07 8.06
C GLY A 65 -13.92 7.42 7.51
N ARG A 66 -13.98 8.42 8.39
CA ARG A 66 -14.51 9.76 8.08
C ARG A 66 -13.88 10.40 6.84
N HIS A 67 -12.57 10.18 6.63
CA HIS A 67 -11.79 10.81 5.57
C HIS A 67 -11.65 9.93 4.31
N PHE A 68 -12.26 8.74 4.30
CA PHE A 68 -12.20 7.80 3.20
C PHE A 68 -13.51 7.77 2.41
N LYS A 69 -13.47 7.23 1.18
CA LYS A 69 -14.65 7.08 0.31
C LYS A 69 -15.73 6.23 1.00
N GLN A 70 -15.32 5.15 1.63
CA GLN A 70 -16.19 4.26 2.40
C GLN A 70 -16.22 4.72 3.86
N LYS A 71 -17.41 4.84 4.44
CA LYS A 71 -17.58 5.36 5.80
C LYS A 71 -17.65 4.27 6.85
N THR A 72 -18.34 3.20 6.58
CA THR A 72 -18.61 2.11 7.51
C THR A 72 -18.13 0.79 6.93
N PRO A 73 -17.35 -0.01 7.68
CA PRO A 73 -16.97 -1.35 7.26
C PRO A 73 -18.21 -2.26 7.18
N PRO A 74 -18.17 -3.30 6.33
CA PRO A 74 -19.23 -4.29 6.28
C PRO A 74 -19.24 -5.14 7.55
N ASP A 75 -20.41 -5.73 7.84
CA ASP A 75 -20.50 -6.77 8.84
C ASP A 75 -19.78 -8.03 8.36
N LEU A 76 -19.03 -8.67 9.27
CA LEU A 76 -18.27 -9.88 8.96
C LEU A 76 -18.84 -11.09 9.72
N PRO A 77 -18.85 -12.28 9.10
CA PRO A 77 -18.53 -12.62 7.70
C PRO A 77 -19.61 -12.13 6.74
N HIS A 78 -19.24 -11.55 5.60
CA HIS A 78 -20.22 -11.05 4.63
C HIS A 78 -20.73 -12.12 3.63
N GLU A 79 -20.07 -13.28 3.59
CA GLU A 79 -20.51 -14.45 2.80
C GLU A 79 -19.93 -15.75 3.36
N PRO A 80 -20.47 -16.92 2.99
CA PRO A 80 -19.88 -18.21 3.36
C PRO A 80 -18.45 -18.35 2.83
N GLY A 81 -17.52 -18.78 3.70
CA GLY A 81 -16.09 -18.90 3.38
C GLY A 81 -15.32 -17.59 3.46
N CYS A 82 -15.95 -16.50 3.90
CA CYS A 82 -15.28 -15.22 4.13
C CYS A 82 -14.13 -15.39 5.15
N LYS A 83 -12.95 -14.94 4.77
CA LYS A 83 -11.73 -14.91 5.60
C LYS A 83 -11.27 -13.47 5.87
N CYS A 84 -12.19 -12.52 5.85
CA CYS A 84 -11.90 -11.11 6.09
C CYS A 84 -11.81 -10.80 7.58
N GLU A 85 -10.90 -9.88 7.91
CA GLU A 85 -10.78 -9.26 9.23
C GLU A 85 -10.65 -7.75 9.07
N THR A 86 -10.98 -7.01 10.11
CA THR A 86 -10.77 -5.57 10.15
C THR A 86 -9.53 -5.23 10.98
N THR A 87 -8.70 -4.32 10.46
CA THR A 87 -7.51 -3.82 11.16
C THR A 87 -7.62 -2.32 11.33
N LYS A 88 -7.37 -1.83 12.54
CA LYS A 88 -7.30 -0.40 12.80
C LYS A 88 -5.99 0.17 12.25
N LEU A 89 -6.09 1.27 11.53
CA LEU A 89 -4.96 2.05 11.03
C LEU A 89 -5.00 3.43 11.65
N PHE A 90 -3.84 3.97 11.91
CA PHE A 90 -3.68 5.32 12.46
C PHE A 90 -2.82 6.13 11.52
N TYR A 91 -3.36 7.26 11.07
CA TYR A 91 -2.73 8.19 10.16
C TYR A 91 -2.46 9.51 10.87
N THR A 92 -1.39 10.17 10.50
CA THR A 92 -1.25 11.60 10.72
C THR A 92 -2.07 12.38 9.69
N SER A 93 -2.39 13.63 9.98
CA SER A 93 -3.08 14.50 9.01
C SER A 93 -2.27 14.65 7.72
N GLU A 94 -0.94 14.65 7.82
CA GLU A 94 -0.03 14.77 6.69
C GLU A 94 -0.08 13.52 5.79
N GLU A 95 -0.05 12.32 6.36
CA GLU A 95 -0.17 11.06 5.62
C GLU A 95 -1.50 10.97 4.85
N VAL A 96 -2.60 11.41 5.47
CA VAL A 96 -3.90 11.47 4.77
C VAL A 96 -3.86 12.47 3.62
N PHE A 97 -3.26 13.64 3.82
CA PHE A 97 -3.15 14.66 2.80
C PHE A 97 -2.25 14.22 1.63
N GLN A 98 -1.15 13.54 1.92
CA GLN A 98 -0.22 13.02 0.92
C GLN A 98 -0.71 11.73 0.26
N GLY A 99 -1.78 11.12 0.76
CA GLY A 99 -2.27 9.83 0.28
C GLY A 99 -1.33 8.65 0.61
N THR A 100 -0.40 8.85 1.55
CA THR A 100 0.50 7.79 2.01
C THR A 100 -0.24 6.82 2.92
N SER A 101 0.26 5.60 3.01
CA SER A 101 -0.40 4.55 3.78
C SER A 101 0.55 3.94 4.78
N PRO A 102 0.11 3.65 6.00
CA PRO A 102 0.87 2.80 6.89
C PRO A 102 1.18 1.46 6.21
N VAL A 103 2.39 0.96 6.42
CA VAL A 103 2.77 -0.37 5.93
C VAL A 103 2.01 -1.42 6.73
N THR A 104 1.16 -2.17 6.05
CA THR A 104 0.38 -3.24 6.66
C THR A 104 0.86 -4.60 6.15
N LYS A 105 0.94 -5.59 7.05
CA LYS A 105 1.26 -6.96 6.68
C LYS A 105 -0.04 -7.72 6.41
N HIS A 106 -0.06 -8.52 5.35
CA HIS A 106 -1.14 -9.44 5.05
C HIS A 106 -0.76 -10.86 5.44
N LYS A 107 -1.70 -11.59 5.99
CA LYS A 107 -1.56 -13.03 6.19
C LYS A 107 -1.90 -13.77 4.92
N SER A 108 -1.12 -14.79 4.59
CA SER A 108 -1.35 -15.64 3.41
C SER A 108 -0.89 -17.07 3.67
N ALA A 109 -1.15 -17.97 2.74
CA ALA A 109 -0.57 -19.31 2.75
C ALA A 109 0.97 -19.30 2.68
N LEU A 110 1.58 -18.17 2.32
CA LEU A 110 3.04 -17.96 2.30
C LEU A 110 3.59 -17.35 3.60
N GLY A 111 2.73 -17.05 4.58
CA GLY A 111 3.10 -16.35 5.80
C GLY A 111 2.75 -14.86 5.75
N ASP A 112 3.44 -14.06 6.56
CA ASP A 112 3.22 -12.61 6.60
C ASP A 112 3.87 -11.94 5.40
N LEU A 113 3.05 -11.33 4.54
CA LEU A 113 3.49 -10.62 3.34
C LEU A 113 3.48 -9.10 3.56
N ILE A 114 4.48 -8.42 3.02
CA ILE A 114 4.49 -6.96 2.88
C ILE A 114 3.50 -6.53 1.79
N SER A 115 3.09 -5.26 1.81
CA SER A 115 2.03 -4.76 0.91
C SER A 115 2.26 -5.02 -0.58
N LYS A 116 3.52 -4.95 -1.06
CA LYS A 116 3.85 -5.19 -2.48
C LYS A 116 3.61 -6.66 -2.86
N ASP A 117 4.11 -7.59 -2.05
CA ASP A 117 3.98 -9.03 -2.29
C ASP A 117 2.53 -9.48 -2.11
N ALA A 118 1.83 -8.91 -1.12
CA ALA A 118 0.41 -9.16 -0.90
C ALA A 118 -0.45 -8.71 -2.09
N LEU A 119 -0.16 -7.54 -2.67
CA LEU A 119 -0.86 -7.05 -3.85
C LEU A 119 -0.65 -7.96 -5.06
N LEU A 120 0.59 -8.41 -5.28
CA LEU A 120 0.89 -9.35 -6.36
C LEU A 120 0.13 -10.66 -6.18
N LEU A 121 0.21 -11.27 -4.99
CA LEU A 121 -0.49 -12.52 -4.72
C LEU A 121 -2.00 -12.38 -4.91
N LYS A 122 -2.58 -11.28 -4.43
CA LYS A 122 -3.99 -10.97 -4.63
C LYS A 122 -4.36 -10.90 -6.12
N ASN A 123 -3.56 -10.21 -6.93
CA ASN A 123 -3.80 -10.12 -8.38
C ASN A 123 -3.74 -11.48 -9.05
N ILE A 124 -2.74 -12.30 -8.72
CA ILE A 124 -2.64 -13.67 -9.23
C ILE A 124 -3.89 -14.49 -8.86
N LEU A 125 -4.31 -14.46 -7.61
CA LEU A 125 -5.50 -15.19 -7.16
C LEU A 125 -6.78 -14.71 -7.86
N LEU A 126 -6.92 -13.41 -8.08
CA LEU A 126 -8.06 -12.83 -8.81
C LEU A 126 -8.08 -13.28 -10.26
N GLU A 127 -6.93 -13.24 -10.96
CA GLU A 127 -6.83 -13.69 -12.35
C GLU A 127 -7.17 -15.17 -12.49
N ILE A 128 -6.59 -16.04 -11.64
CA ILE A 128 -6.90 -17.47 -11.63
C ILE A 128 -8.41 -17.73 -11.48
N LYS A 129 -9.07 -16.96 -10.61
CA LYS A 129 -10.51 -17.16 -10.34
C LYS A 129 -11.42 -16.57 -11.42
N LYS A 130 -10.93 -15.64 -12.22
CA LYS A 130 -11.67 -14.98 -13.30
C LYS A 130 -11.40 -15.61 -14.67
N GLU A 131 -10.29 -16.29 -14.83
CA GLU A 131 -9.91 -16.94 -16.10
C GLU A 131 -10.87 -18.09 -16.43
N THR A 132 -11.26 -18.14 -17.68
CA THR A 132 -11.96 -19.26 -18.26
C THR A 132 -10.98 -20.31 -18.79
N SER A 133 -11.43 -21.52 -19.05
CA SER A 133 -10.66 -22.75 -19.27
C SER A 133 -9.61 -22.76 -20.41
N ASP A 134 -9.51 -21.69 -21.20
CA ASP A 134 -8.72 -21.71 -22.44
C ASP A 134 -7.32 -21.09 -22.32
N VAL A 135 -6.94 -20.59 -21.14
CA VAL A 135 -5.63 -19.94 -20.88
C VAL A 135 -4.73 -20.92 -20.12
N THR A 136 -3.50 -21.07 -20.59
CA THR A 136 -2.53 -21.90 -19.90
C THR A 136 -2.01 -21.21 -18.64
N PHE A 137 -1.49 -22.01 -17.69
CA PHE A 137 -0.86 -21.44 -16.50
C PHE A 137 0.36 -20.57 -16.84
N GLU A 138 1.12 -20.98 -17.84
CA GLU A 138 2.30 -20.28 -18.33
C GLU A 138 1.92 -18.91 -18.91
N ASP A 139 0.90 -18.85 -19.78
CA ASP A 139 0.40 -17.59 -20.36
C ASP A 139 -0.08 -16.64 -19.26
N MET A 140 -0.74 -17.18 -18.24
CA MET A 140 -1.21 -16.38 -17.10
C MET A 140 -0.04 -15.82 -16.29
N MET A 141 0.98 -16.63 -16.02
CA MET A 141 2.15 -16.19 -15.23
C MET A 141 3.04 -15.21 -15.99
N GLU A 142 3.02 -15.21 -17.34
CA GLU A 142 3.74 -14.24 -18.15
C GLU A 142 3.18 -12.83 -17.99
N LYS A 143 1.91 -12.68 -17.63
CA LYS A 143 1.28 -11.39 -17.35
C LYS A 143 1.82 -10.72 -16.07
N PHE A 144 2.49 -11.47 -15.20
CA PHE A 144 2.97 -10.95 -13.92
C PHE A 144 4.48 -10.69 -13.94
N GLU A 145 4.86 -9.46 -13.68
CA GLU A 145 6.28 -9.06 -13.55
C GLU A 145 6.85 -9.57 -12.21
N LEU A 146 7.33 -10.82 -12.19
CA LEU A 146 7.89 -11.46 -11.00
C LEU A 146 9.38 -11.11 -10.77
N ASN A 147 9.98 -10.35 -11.67
CA ASN A 147 11.44 -10.11 -11.66
C ASN A 147 11.91 -9.24 -10.48
N ASP A 148 11.01 -8.46 -9.91
CA ASP A 148 11.31 -7.56 -8.78
C ASP A 148 11.30 -8.27 -7.41
N PHE A 149 10.98 -9.56 -7.38
CA PHE A 149 10.89 -10.34 -6.15
C PHE A 149 12.16 -11.18 -5.93
N SER A 150 12.46 -11.45 -4.66
CA SER A 150 13.50 -12.41 -4.33
C SER A 150 13.14 -13.80 -4.88
N ASP A 151 14.14 -14.61 -5.23
CA ASP A 151 13.92 -15.94 -5.80
C ASP A 151 13.10 -16.84 -4.87
N GLU A 152 13.23 -16.66 -3.55
CA GLU A 152 12.44 -17.40 -2.56
C GLU A 152 10.95 -17.04 -2.63
N ILE A 153 10.62 -15.76 -2.64
CA ILE A 153 9.22 -15.29 -2.72
C ILE A 153 8.63 -15.67 -4.07
N ARG A 154 9.37 -15.47 -5.16
CA ARG A 154 8.96 -15.87 -6.51
C ARG A 154 8.60 -17.34 -6.57
N SER A 155 9.46 -18.23 -6.09
CA SER A 155 9.22 -19.67 -6.07
C SER A 155 7.99 -20.05 -5.27
N LYS A 156 7.78 -19.43 -4.09
CA LYS A 156 6.60 -19.67 -3.25
C LYS A 156 5.32 -19.19 -3.94
N VAL A 157 5.33 -17.99 -4.53
CA VAL A 157 4.18 -17.43 -5.26
C VAL A 157 3.80 -18.31 -6.43
N ILE A 158 4.77 -18.72 -7.26
CA ILE A 158 4.54 -19.63 -8.39
C ILE A 158 3.95 -20.96 -7.92
N SER A 159 4.50 -21.55 -6.85
CA SER A 159 3.98 -22.81 -6.29
C SER A 159 2.54 -22.69 -5.81
N LEU A 160 2.21 -21.58 -5.13
CA LEU A 160 0.85 -21.31 -4.66
C LEU A 160 -0.11 -21.08 -5.82
N ALA A 161 0.28 -20.26 -6.78
CA ALA A 161 -0.52 -19.96 -7.96
C ALA A 161 -0.80 -21.23 -8.78
N LYS A 162 0.21 -22.09 -8.97
CA LYS A 162 0.06 -23.39 -9.65
C LYS A 162 -0.94 -24.30 -8.96
N LYS A 163 -0.89 -24.39 -7.62
CA LYS A 163 -1.87 -25.17 -6.84
C LYS A 163 -3.29 -24.60 -7.01
N ALA A 164 -3.43 -23.30 -6.90
CA ALA A 164 -4.71 -22.62 -7.05
C ALA A 164 -5.31 -22.85 -8.45
N TYR A 165 -4.49 -22.71 -9.50
CA TYR A 165 -4.88 -22.97 -10.89
C TYR A 165 -5.35 -24.41 -11.09
N GLN A 166 -4.58 -25.39 -10.63
CA GLN A 166 -4.94 -26.80 -10.73
C GLN A 166 -6.27 -27.13 -10.04
N GLN A 167 -6.50 -26.53 -8.85
CA GLN A 167 -7.75 -26.74 -8.13
C GLN A 167 -8.96 -26.10 -8.82
N SER A 168 -8.80 -24.94 -9.43
CA SER A 168 -9.88 -24.27 -10.16
C SER A 168 -10.30 -25.07 -11.40
N HIS A 169 -9.36 -25.70 -12.12
CA HIS A 169 -9.61 -26.45 -13.35
C HIS A 169 -9.93 -27.94 -13.11
N SER A 170 -9.70 -28.47 -11.92
CA SER A 170 -10.06 -29.87 -11.59
C SER A 170 -11.54 -30.03 -11.20
N LYS A 171 -12.27 -28.94 -11.01
CA LYS A 171 -13.70 -28.93 -10.62
C LYS A 171 -14.64 -28.77 -11.82
N SER A 172 -14.10 -28.62 -13.03
CA SER A 172 -14.84 -28.60 -14.29
C SER A 172 -14.97 -30.00 -14.84
#